data_ea68b63b55756a36991c29e724ba6304
#
_entry.id   ea68b63b55756a36991c29e724ba6304
#
_cell.length_a   1.000
_cell.length_b   1.000
_cell.length_c   1.000
_cell.angle_alpha   90.00
_cell.angle_beta   90.00
_cell.angle_gamma   90.00
#
_symmetry.space_group_name_H-M   'P 1'
#
loop_
_entity.id
_entity.type
_entity.pdbx_description
1 polymer ?
#
loop_
_entity_poly.entity_id
_entity_poly.type
_entity_poly.pdbx_seq_one_letter_code
_entity_poly.pdbx_strand_id
1 'polypeptide(L)'
;MHRWLRPALSALLSAWLIPSTLHAQDPERVTPERVTIDAQAPTTPFPHFWEQIFGSGRAILSLRQSYRDDIRSVHKVADFRYVRFHAILHDEVGVYNEDEHGNPVYNFSYVDQIYDGLLANGVRPVVEISFMPNKLAFNPDALHPFWYKQNVSPPKSLARWDDLMTAFAQHLVDRYGIDEVSQWYFEVWNEPNIDFWNGIPRDRSYFELYDHTARDLKHVSPRLRVGGPATAAAAWIPEFLAHTAANHVPVDFVSTHGYADDTVEDLFPGSHETVPEDDRVCRAVAKVRGQIDASPTPHLPLLWTEWNVIGRDNARDTTFVGPALADTIRACDGNVTQMSFWTFDDVFEEGGPIDKPFTGQFGLIAKGGINKPSYYDFGLLHQLGDRRIANPSKNLIVTKTADGGLSIAAWNLVDPGEHGSSQTLDLTLHGVPANATVTLQRVDDDHGNVLPKYAAMGSPVDPTPAQVVQLNDETALGTPAESKLHDGKLTLELSPNALLLIKVQP
;
A
#
# COMPACT_ATOMS: atom_id res chain seq x y z
N MET A 1 76.21 -10.46 14.66
CA MET A 1 77.57 -10.06 14.10
C MET A 1 77.31 -9.20 12.91
N HIS A 2 78.06 -8.02 12.87
CA HIS A 2 78.18 -7.04 11.79
C HIS A 2 76.94 -6.16 11.44
N ARG A 3 76.91 -5.10 12.06
CA ARG A 3 76.97 -3.63 11.80
C ARG A 3 77.46 -3.27 10.39
N TRP A 4 76.72 -2.39 9.68
CA TRP A 4 77.28 -1.24 8.97
C TRP A 4 76.27 -0.10 8.92
N LEU A 5 76.74 1.05 9.35
CA LEU A 5 76.18 2.37 9.39
C LEU A 5 76.40 3.10 8.04
N ARG A 6 75.45 4.00 7.63
CA ARG A 6 75.71 5.41 7.17
C ARG A 6 74.92 5.81 5.92
N PRO A 7 74.75 7.12 5.67
CA PRO A 7 74.44 8.29 6.50
C PRO A 7 73.24 9.08 6.05
N ALA A 8 72.78 10.01 6.89
CA ALA A 8 71.72 10.99 6.61
C ALA A 8 72.21 12.05 5.61
N LEU A 9 71.35 12.34 4.62
CA LEU A 9 71.37 13.56 3.80
C LEU A 9 70.13 14.37 4.15
N SER A 10 70.34 15.53 4.80
CA SER A 10 69.32 16.53 5.06
C SER A 10 69.07 17.32 3.77
N ALA A 11 67.84 17.16 3.18
CA ALA A 11 67.36 18.05 2.12
C ALA A 11 66.35 19.01 2.74
N LEU A 12 66.68 20.27 2.82
CA LEU A 12 65.78 21.38 3.12
C LEU A 12 64.76 21.57 1.97
N LEU A 13 63.51 21.17 2.19
CA LEU A 13 62.39 21.53 1.30
C LEU A 13 61.76 22.78 1.86
N SER A 14 61.93 23.88 1.12
CA SER A 14 61.19 25.12 1.30
C SER A 14 59.74 24.92 0.94
N ALA A 15 58.85 24.89 1.95
CA ALA A 15 57.40 24.82 1.73
C ALA A 15 56.89 26.21 1.25
N TRP A 16 56.49 26.28 0.00
CA TRP A 16 55.70 27.37 -0.50
C TRP A 16 54.28 27.17 0.01
N LEU A 17 53.83 28.01 0.94
CA LEU A 17 52.44 28.14 1.34
C LEU A 17 51.65 28.83 0.19
N ILE A 18 50.98 28.03 -0.62
CA ILE A 18 49.91 28.52 -1.50
C ILE A 18 48.66 28.73 -0.64
N PRO A 19 48.12 29.93 -0.52
CA PRO A 19 46.84 30.10 0.17
C PRO A 19 45.78 29.41 -0.68
N SER A 20 45.25 28.26 -0.23
CA SER A 20 44.02 27.66 -0.75
C SER A 20 42.88 28.60 -0.39
N THR A 21 42.44 29.41 -1.32
CA THR A 21 41.14 30.07 -1.24
C THR A 21 40.12 28.96 -1.30
N LEU A 22 39.57 28.60 -0.15
CA LEU A 22 38.30 27.86 -0.06
C LEU A 22 37.25 28.74 -0.75
N HIS A 23 36.97 28.49 -2.02
CA HIS A 23 35.71 28.95 -2.61
C HIS A 23 34.63 28.18 -1.84
N ALA A 24 33.92 28.89 -0.97
CA ALA A 24 32.58 28.45 -0.57
C ALA A 24 31.80 28.29 -1.88
N GLN A 25 31.45 27.06 -2.24
CA GLN A 25 30.47 26.82 -3.29
C GLN A 25 29.21 27.55 -2.82
N ASP A 26 28.80 28.59 -3.57
CA ASP A 26 27.45 29.15 -3.41
C ASP A 26 26.48 27.97 -3.45
N PRO A 27 25.51 27.89 -2.51
CA PRO A 27 24.49 26.86 -2.58
C PRO A 27 23.86 26.95 -3.98
N GLU A 28 23.90 25.85 -4.69
CA GLU A 28 23.34 25.73 -6.03
C GLU A 28 21.93 26.36 -5.99
N ARG A 29 21.72 27.46 -6.68
CA ARG A 29 20.41 28.11 -6.74
C ARG A 29 19.47 27.17 -7.48
N VAL A 30 18.71 26.37 -6.75
CA VAL A 30 17.65 25.53 -7.32
C VAL A 30 16.70 26.46 -8.07
N THR A 31 16.61 26.26 -9.38
CA THR A 31 15.69 27.06 -10.22
C THR A 31 14.25 26.72 -9.83
N PRO A 32 13.41 27.71 -9.49
CA PRO A 32 12.02 27.44 -9.15
C PRO A 32 11.28 26.67 -10.24
N GLU A 33 10.54 25.64 -9.86
CA GLU A 33 9.59 25.01 -10.76
C GLU A 33 8.40 25.94 -10.97
N ARG A 34 8.09 26.27 -12.23
CA ARG A 34 6.99 27.16 -12.58
C ARG A 34 5.87 26.41 -13.25
N VAL A 35 4.70 26.40 -12.63
CA VAL A 35 3.52 25.69 -13.13
C VAL A 35 2.35 26.65 -13.28
N THR A 36 1.75 26.62 -14.47
CA THR A 36 0.51 27.37 -14.75
C THR A 36 -0.65 26.38 -14.77
N ILE A 37 -1.70 26.68 -14.01
CA ILE A 37 -2.91 25.88 -13.88
C ILE A 37 -4.11 26.73 -14.30
N ASP A 38 -4.91 26.21 -15.21
CA ASP A 38 -6.21 26.80 -15.56
C ASP A 38 -7.32 26.02 -14.84
N ALA A 39 -7.96 26.67 -13.86
CA ALA A 39 -9.07 26.10 -13.12
C ALA A 39 -10.30 25.80 -14.01
N GLN A 40 -10.39 26.35 -15.21
CA GLN A 40 -11.45 26.08 -16.17
C GLN A 40 -11.09 24.98 -17.19
N ALA A 41 -9.87 24.43 -17.11
CA ALA A 41 -9.45 23.32 -18.00
C ALA A 41 -10.37 22.10 -17.87
N PRO A 42 -10.49 21.30 -18.94
CA PRO A 42 -11.16 20.02 -18.88
C PRO A 42 -10.61 19.10 -17.79
N THR A 43 -11.49 18.34 -17.16
CA THR A 43 -11.11 17.41 -16.08
C THR A 43 -11.39 15.98 -16.48
N THR A 44 -10.62 15.04 -15.93
CA THR A 44 -10.87 13.59 -15.96
C THR A 44 -11.40 13.11 -14.62
N PRO A 45 -12.18 12.00 -14.56
CA PRO A 45 -12.49 11.34 -13.29
C PRO A 45 -11.21 11.01 -12.54
N PHE A 46 -11.20 11.22 -11.24
CA PHE A 46 -10.11 10.90 -10.34
C PHE A 46 -10.67 10.15 -9.14
N PRO A 47 -11.01 8.86 -9.29
CA PRO A 47 -11.48 8.05 -8.19
C PRO A 47 -10.36 7.88 -7.17
N HIS A 48 -10.70 7.93 -5.90
CA HIS A 48 -9.73 7.76 -4.81
C HIS A 48 -9.37 6.27 -4.65
N PHE A 49 -8.74 5.71 -5.69
CA PHE A 49 -8.43 4.28 -5.80
C PHE A 49 -7.39 3.78 -4.78
N TRP A 50 -6.64 4.67 -4.15
CA TRP A 50 -5.52 4.37 -3.23
C TRP A 50 -5.93 4.19 -1.77
N GLU A 51 -7.15 4.59 -1.39
CA GLU A 51 -7.56 4.68 0.01
C GLU A 51 -8.76 3.80 0.37
N GLN A 52 -9.29 3.04 -0.60
CA GLN A 52 -10.50 2.24 -0.38
C GLN A 52 -10.22 0.85 0.14
N ILE A 53 -9.05 0.29 -0.15
CA ILE A 53 -8.62 -1.03 0.33
C ILE A 53 -7.30 -0.88 1.09
N PHE A 54 -7.22 -1.51 2.26
CA PHE A 54 -5.96 -1.66 2.98
C PHE A 54 -5.70 -3.13 3.28
N GLY A 55 -4.41 -3.48 3.25
CA GLY A 55 -3.92 -4.77 3.72
C GLY A 55 -3.88 -4.84 5.23
N SER A 56 -3.77 -6.05 5.73
CA SER A 56 -3.64 -6.36 7.15
C SER A 56 -2.94 -7.71 7.30
N GLY A 57 -2.59 -8.06 8.53
CA GLY A 57 -2.13 -9.40 8.86
C GLY A 57 -3.22 -10.46 8.76
N ARG A 58 -3.04 -11.58 9.44
CA ARG A 58 -3.97 -12.72 9.33
C ARG A 58 -5.32 -12.47 10.03
N ALA A 59 -6.34 -13.13 9.55
CA ALA A 59 -7.76 -12.96 9.90
C ALA A 59 -8.04 -12.88 11.42
N ILE A 60 -7.43 -13.75 12.22
CA ILE A 60 -7.67 -13.83 13.66
C ILE A 60 -7.29 -12.54 14.42
N LEU A 61 -6.38 -11.71 13.87
CA LEU A 61 -5.98 -10.43 14.48
C LEU A 61 -7.15 -9.46 14.56
N SER A 62 -8.12 -9.54 13.64
CA SER A 62 -9.30 -8.68 13.59
C SER A 62 -10.25 -8.85 14.80
N LEU A 63 -10.07 -9.92 15.57
CA LEU A 63 -10.78 -10.12 16.84
C LEU A 63 -10.26 -9.23 17.97
N ARG A 64 -9.06 -8.65 17.83
CA ARG A 64 -8.46 -7.77 18.83
C ARG A 64 -9.16 -6.43 18.86
N GLN A 65 -9.34 -5.88 20.05
CA GLN A 65 -9.92 -4.54 20.22
C GLN A 65 -9.02 -3.46 19.58
N SER A 66 -7.69 -3.57 19.74
CA SER A 66 -6.73 -2.64 19.13
C SER A 66 -6.87 -2.57 17.61
N TYR A 67 -7.00 -3.72 16.93
CA TYR A 67 -7.21 -3.78 15.49
C TYR A 67 -8.46 -2.99 15.05
N ARG A 68 -9.57 -3.14 15.80
CA ARG A 68 -10.82 -2.42 15.54
C ARG A 68 -10.72 -0.94 15.86
N ASP A 69 -9.91 -0.57 16.86
CA ASP A 69 -9.61 0.83 17.19
C ASP A 69 -8.79 1.48 16.06
N ASP A 70 -7.83 0.76 15.51
CA ASP A 70 -7.00 1.22 14.39
C ASP A 70 -7.82 1.39 13.11
N ILE A 71 -8.76 0.47 12.78
CA ILE A 71 -9.74 0.67 11.70
C ILE A 71 -10.48 2.00 11.89
N ARG A 72 -11.04 2.26 13.09
CA ARG A 72 -11.76 3.49 13.37
C ARG A 72 -10.86 4.74 13.28
N SER A 73 -9.58 4.59 13.58
CA SER A 73 -8.62 5.67 13.42
C SER A 73 -8.39 5.99 11.94
N VAL A 74 -8.15 4.96 11.12
CA VAL A 74 -7.89 5.15 9.67
C VAL A 74 -9.12 5.72 8.96
N HIS A 75 -10.34 5.38 9.36
CA HIS A 75 -11.57 6.01 8.84
C HIS A 75 -11.64 7.53 9.00
N LYS A 76 -10.84 8.12 9.89
CA LYS A 76 -10.80 9.59 10.05
C LYS A 76 -9.99 10.28 8.95
N VAL A 77 -9.16 9.53 8.24
CA VAL A 77 -8.18 10.05 7.28
C VAL A 77 -8.26 9.43 5.90
N ALA A 78 -9.09 8.41 5.70
CA ALA A 78 -9.24 7.71 4.44
C ALA A 78 -10.67 7.17 4.25
N ASP A 79 -11.08 6.99 3.00
CA ASP A 79 -12.34 6.30 2.64
C ASP A 79 -12.15 4.78 2.70
N PHE A 80 -11.82 4.27 3.89
CA PHE A 80 -11.49 2.87 4.14
C PHE A 80 -12.74 1.99 4.01
N ARG A 81 -12.93 1.34 2.89
CA ARG A 81 -14.11 0.53 2.57
C ARG A 81 -13.88 -0.96 2.70
N TYR A 82 -12.66 -1.44 2.43
CA TYR A 82 -12.34 -2.86 2.39
C TYR A 82 -11.02 -3.14 3.09
N VAL A 83 -10.97 -4.25 3.82
CA VAL A 83 -9.73 -4.80 4.36
C VAL A 83 -9.44 -6.15 3.73
N ARG A 84 -8.20 -6.35 3.32
CA ARG A 84 -7.65 -7.63 2.88
C ARG A 84 -6.70 -8.18 3.93
N PHE A 85 -6.93 -9.41 4.35
CA PHE A 85 -6.09 -10.14 5.29
C PHE A 85 -5.91 -11.57 4.86
N HIS A 86 -4.81 -12.18 5.28
CA HIS A 86 -4.51 -13.60 5.04
C HIS A 86 -5.31 -14.52 5.95
N ALA A 87 -5.41 -15.81 5.53
CA ALA A 87 -5.59 -16.92 6.43
C ALA A 87 -6.99 -17.06 7.06
N ILE A 88 -8.06 -16.73 6.33
CA ILE A 88 -9.43 -16.96 6.84
C ILE A 88 -9.74 -18.46 7.02
N LEU A 89 -9.07 -19.35 6.28
CA LEU A 89 -9.25 -20.80 6.39
C LEU A 89 -8.20 -21.48 7.29
N HIS A 90 -7.25 -20.71 7.86
CA HIS A 90 -6.22 -21.25 8.74
C HIS A 90 -6.84 -21.92 9.99
N ASP A 91 -6.16 -22.95 10.50
CA ASP A 91 -6.68 -23.75 11.63
C ASP A 91 -6.99 -22.95 12.90
N GLU A 92 -6.36 -21.78 13.11
CA GLU A 92 -6.69 -20.91 14.25
C GLU A 92 -8.08 -20.26 14.13
N VAL A 93 -8.63 -20.13 12.92
CA VAL A 93 -10.02 -19.70 12.66
C VAL A 93 -10.98 -20.90 12.78
N GLY A 94 -10.49 -22.11 12.51
CA GLY A 94 -11.18 -23.35 12.76
C GLY A 94 -12.32 -23.67 11.80
N VAL A 95 -12.28 -23.17 10.58
CA VAL A 95 -13.35 -23.33 9.57
C VAL A 95 -13.58 -24.79 9.20
N TYR A 96 -12.52 -25.58 9.12
CA TYR A 96 -12.58 -26.97 8.67
C TYR A 96 -11.94 -27.92 9.69
N ASN A 97 -12.62 -29.00 9.98
CA ASN A 97 -12.09 -30.13 10.73
C ASN A 97 -12.68 -31.45 10.19
N GLU A 98 -12.24 -32.59 10.72
CA GLU A 98 -12.78 -33.89 10.40
C GLU A 98 -13.15 -34.62 11.72
N ASP A 99 -14.28 -35.34 11.69
CA ASP A 99 -14.70 -36.21 12.80
C ASP A 99 -13.82 -37.48 12.89
N GLU A 100 -14.13 -38.38 13.83
CA GLU A 100 -13.42 -39.66 14.02
C GLU A 100 -13.52 -40.63 12.83
N HIS A 101 -14.49 -40.40 11.94
CA HIS A 101 -14.69 -41.15 10.70
C HIS A 101 -14.10 -40.48 9.48
N GLY A 102 -13.47 -39.29 9.65
CA GLY A 102 -12.91 -38.51 8.58
C GLY A 102 -13.95 -37.71 7.77
N ASN A 103 -15.18 -37.53 8.28
CA ASN A 103 -16.17 -36.67 7.64
C ASN A 103 -15.88 -35.20 7.93
N PRO A 104 -16.12 -34.28 6.95
CA PRO A 104 -15.94 -32.83 7.16
C PRO A 104 -16.82 -32.29 8.28
N VAL A 105 -16.24 -31.43 9.10
CA VAL A 105 -16.94 -30.66 10.13
C VAL A 105 -16.61 -29.18 9.92
N TYR A 106 -17.61 -28.35 9.58
CA TYR A 106 -17.45 -26.92 9.38
C TYR A 106 -17.84 -26.14 10.63
N ASN A 107 -17.07 -25.13 10.96
CA ASN A 107 -17.36 -24.20 12.06
C ASN A 107 -17.06 -22.77 11.65
N PHE A 108 -18.07 -21.97 11.50
CA PHE A 108 -17.96 -20.58 11.05
C PHE A 108 -18.01 -19.55 12.21
N SER A 109 -17.95 -19.99 13.47
CA SER A 109 -18.13 -19.09 14.61
C SER A 109 -17.09 -17.97 14.71
N TYR A 110 -15.84 -18.22 14.31
CA TYR A 110 -14.83 -17.16 14.24
C TYR A 110 -14.92 -16.35 12.95
N VAL A 111 -15.29 -16.95 11.83
CA VAL A 111 -15.62 -16.23 10.59
C VAL A 111 -16.69 -15.18 10.85
N ASP A 112 -17.76 -15.56 11.58
CA ASP A 112 -18.83 -14.66 11.96
C ASP A 112 -18.31 -13.49 12.80
N GLN A 113 -17.54 -13.77 13.86
CA GLN A 113 -17.01 -12.73 14.74
C GLN A 113 -16.04 -11.79 14.01
N ILE A 114 -15.27 -12.31 13.05
CA ILE A 114 -14.35 -11.55 12.21
C ILE A 114 -15.15 -10.60 11.32
N TYR A 115 -16.07 -11.11 10.52
CA TYR A 115 -16.82 -10.30 9.54
C TYR A 115 -17.89 -9.41 10.21
N ASP A 116 -18.56 -9.86 11.27
CA ASP A 116 -19.41 -8.98 12.09
C ASP A 116 -18.62 -7.80 12.64
N GLY A 117 -17.39 -8.07 13.12
CA GLY A 117 -16.49 -7.03 13.64
C GLY A 117 -16.04 -6.03 12.58
N LEU A 118 -15.78 -6.46 11.35
CA LEU A 118 -15.46 -5.57 10.23
C LEU A 118 -16.67 -4.73 9.84
N LEU A 119 -17.81 -5.35 9.59
CA LEU A 119 -19.03 -4.64 9.17
C LEU A 119 -19.50 -3.66 10.24
N ALA A 120 -19.40 -4.00 11.53
CA ALA A 120 -19.71 -3.09 12.64
C ALA A 120 -18.78 -1.85 12.68
N ASN A 121 -17.61 -1.92 12.06
CA ASN A 121 -16.67 -0.81 11.91
C ASN A 121 -16.68 -0.20 10.49
N GLY A 122 -17.71 -0.48 9.68
CA GLY A 122 -17.93 0.14 8.37
C GLY A 122 -17.03 -0.39 7.25
N VAL A 123 -16.32 -1.51 7.46
CA VAL A 123 -15.37 -2.10 6.50
C VAL A 123 -15.87 -3.45 6.03
N ARG A 124 -15.78 -3.73 4.73
CA ARG A 124 -16.06 -5.03 4.10
C ARG A 124 -14.78 -5.84 3.92
N PRO A 125 -14.84 -7.17 3.87
CA PRO A 125 -13.67 -7.96 3.52
C PRO A 125 -13.41 -7.95 2.00
N VAL A 126 -12.13 -7.91 1.61
CA VAL A 126 -11.64 -8.67 0.46
C VAL A 126 -11.33 -10.04 1.02
N VAL A 127 -12.16 -11.02 0.67
CA VAL A 127 -12.05 -12.39 1.18
C VAL A 127 -10.93 -13.10 0.43
N GLU A 128 -9.71 -13.04 0.97
CA GLU A 128 -8.60 -13.87 0.48
C GLU A 128 -8.82 -15.30 0.97
N ILE A 129 -9.14 -16.20 0.05
CA ILE A 129 -9.44 -17.61 0.35
C ILE A 129 -8.12 -18.35 0.57
N SER A 130 -7.58 -18.27 1.79
CA SER A 130 -6.32 -18.88 2.24
C SER A 130 -6.34 -19.12 3.77
N PHE A 131 -5.45 -19.87 4.34
CA PHE A 131 -4.58 -20.88 3.77
C PHE A 131 -5.19 -22.26 3.96
N MET A 132 -4.51 -23.35 3.48
CA MET A 132 -5.08 -24.68 3.52
C MET A 132 -5.28 -25.17 4.97
N PRO A 133 -6.48 -25.59 5.38
CA PRO A 133 -6.66 -26.27 6.66
C PRO A 133 -5.82 -27.56 6.72
N ASN A 134 -5.08 -27.79 7.80
CA ASN A 134 -4.16 -28.93 7.89
C ASN A 134 -4.83 -30.28 7.64
N LYS A 135 -6.08 -30.46 8.09
CA LYS A 135 -6.85 -31.68 7.85
C LYS A 135 -7.22 -31.87 6.37
N LEU A 136 -7.31 -30.79 5.59
CA LEU A 136 -7.60 -30.83 4.17
C LEU A 136 -6.33 -30.86 3.31
N ALA A 137 -5.17 -30.53 3.85
CA ALA A 137 -3.90 -30.45 3.13
C ALA A 137 -3.48 -31.81 2.55
N PHE A 138 -2.99 -31.81 1.31
CA PHE A 138 -2.32 -32.97 0.70
C PHE A 138 -1.03 -33.30 1.45
N ASN A 139 -0.25 -32.27 1.81
CA ASN A 139 0.94 -32.39 2.63
C ASN A 139 0.78 -31.52 3.90
N PRO A 140 0.48 -32.12 5.05
CA PRO A 140 0.32 -31.36 6.31
C PRO A 140 1.63 -30.73 6.83
N ASP A 141 2.80 -31.15 6.31
CA ASP A 141 4.10 -30.61 6.69
C ASP A 141 4.56 -29.46 5.75
N ALA A 142 3.78 -29.10 4.74
CA ALA A 142 4.06 -27.99 3.83
C ALA A 142 3.70 -26.64 4.49
N LEU A 143 4.48 -26.25 5.49
CA LEU A 143 4.24 -25.03 6.28
C LEU A 143 5.12 -23.89 5.78
N HIS A 144 4.51 -22.72 5.60
CA HIS A 144 5.23 -21.48 5.28
C HIS A 144 6.09 -21.04 6.49
N PRO A 145 7.23 -20.38 6.27
CA PRO A 145 8.12 -19.96 7.35
C PRO A 145 7.59 -18.82 8.24
N PHE A 146 6.48 -18.17 7.90
CA PHE A 146 5.86 -17.15 8.77
C PHE A 146 5.63 -17.70 10.20
N TRP A 147 5.55 -16.80 11.15
CA TRP A 147 5.44 -17.13 12.56
C TRP A 147 4.26 -18.07 12.87
N TYR A 148 3.12 -17.90 12.19
CA TYR A 148 1.91 -18.70 12.41
C TYR A 148 1.84 -19.98 11.55
N LYS A 149 2.89 -20.30 10.78
CA LYS A 149 3.11 -21.61 10.13
C LYS A 149 1.91 -22.12 9.32
N GLN A 150 1.29 -21.26 8.53
CA GLN A 150 0.19 -21.64 7.66
C GLN A 150 0.59 -22.73 6.66
N ASN A 151 -0.35 -23.65 6.38
CA ASN A 151 -0.13 -24.69 5.39
C ASN A 151 -0.39 -24.18 3.98
N VAL A 152 0.56 -24.41 3.08
CA VAL A 152 0.56 -23.92 1.69
C VAL A 152 0.41 -25.05 0.66
N SER A 153 -0.02 -26.24 1.10
CA SER A 153 -0.27 -27.39 0.25
C SER A 153 -1.55 -27.25 -0.57
N PRO A 154 -1.64 -27.88 -1.74
CA PRO A 154 -2.93 -28.17 -2.36
C PRO A 154 -3.85 -29.00 -1.44
N PRO A 155 -5.17 -29.03 -1.67
CA PRO A 155 -6.07 -29.91 -0.94
C PRO A 155 -5.80 -31.38 -1.29
N LYS A 156 -5.97 -32.28 -0.32
CA LYS A 156 -5.88 -33.72 -0.56
C LYS A 156 -7.03 -34.27 -1.42
N SER A 157 -8.09 -33.51 -1.57
CA SER A 157 -9.27 -33.83 -2.38
C SER A 157 -9.96 -32.54 -2.83
N LEU A 158 -10.03 -32.34 -4.13
CA LEU A 158 -10.77 -31.21 -4.72
C LEU A 158 -12.26 -31.28 -4.39
N ALA A 159 -12.88 -32.46 -4.39
CA ALA A 159 -14.28 -32.58 -4.01
C ALA A 159 -14.58 -32.10 -2.57
N ARG A 160 -13.64 -32.32 -1.63
CA ARG A 160 -13.78 -31.76 -0.27
C ARG A 160 -13.49 -30.25 -0.20
N TRP A 161 -12.64 -29.78 -1.08
CA TRP A 161 -12.44 -28.33 -1.28
C TRP A 161 -13.71 -27.68 -1.81
N ASP A 162 -14.35 -28.30 -2.81
CA ASP A 162 -15.62 -27.83 -3.41
C ASP A 162 -16.73 -27.78 -2.34
N ASP A 163 -16.84 -28.84 -1.53
CA ASP A 163 -17.80 -28.88 -0.40
C ASP A 163 -17.52 -27.73 0.60
N LEU A 164 -16.26 -27.48 0.93
CA LEU A 164 -15.87 -26.39 1.83
C LEU A 164 -16.21 -25.01 1.23
N MET A 165 -15.86 -24.77 -0.05
CA MET A 165 -16.11 -23.49 -0.72
C MET A 165 -17.59 -23.21 -0.83
N THR A 166 -18.37 -24.23 -1.19
CA THR A 166 -19.84 -24.12 -1.25
C THR A 166 -20.43 -23.83 0.13
N ALA A 167 -20.01 -24.57 1.17
CA ALA A 167 -20.51 -24.38 2.53
C ALA A 167 -20.14 -22.98 3.08
N PHE A 168 -18.91 -22.54 2.85
CA PHE A 168 -18.42 -21.22 3.27
C PHE A 168 -19.20 -20.09 2.60
N ALA A 169 -19.32 -20.12 1.27
CA ALA A 169 -20.04 -19.10 0.52
C ALA A 169 -21.53 -19.08 0.86
N GLN A 170 -22.17 -20.25 0.98
CA GLN A 170 -23.57 -20.35 1.37
C GLN A 170 -23.80 -19.79 2.78
N HIS A 171 -22.94 -20.11 3.74
CA HIS A 171 -23.00 -19.55 5.08
C HIS A 171 -22.95 -18.01 5.08
N LEU A 172 -22.04 -17.42 4.31
CA LEU A 172 -21.93 -15.96 4.21
C LEU A 172 -23.21 -15.35 3.60
N VAL A 173 -23.75 -15.95 2.55
CA VAL A 173 -24.98 -15.49 1.92
C VAL A 173 -26.18 -15.62 2.85
N ASP A 174 -26.30 -16.73 3.58
CA ASP A 174 -27.39 -16.98 4.53
C ASP A 174 -27.32 -15.99 5.72
N ARG A 175 -26.12 -15.66 6.19
CA ARG A 175 -25.93 -14.79 7.34
C ARG A 175 -26.08 -13.29 7.00
N TYR A 176 -25.43 -12.85 5.95
CA TYR A 176 -25.36 -11.40 5.61
C TYR A 176 -26.30 -10.97 4.49
N GLY A 177 -26.89 -11.92 3.78
CA GLY A 177 -27.70 -11.67 2.60
C GLY A 177 -26.86 -11.40 1.35
N ILE A 178 -27.41 -11.84 0.20
CA ILE A 178 -26.69 -11.70 -1.07
C ILE A 178 -26.44 -10.25 -1.48
N ASP A 179 -27.29 -9.30 -1.06
CA ASP A 179 -27.09 -7.88 -1.38
C ASP A 179 -25.86 -7.27 -0.71
N GLU A 180 -25.51 -7.74 0.48
CA GLU A 180 -24.26 -7.37 1.15
C GLU A 180 -23.08 -8.15 0.58
N VAL A 181 -23.15 -9.48 0.53
CA VAL A 181 -22.01 -10.33 0.11
C VAL A 181 -21.62 -10.11 -1.35
N SER A 182 -22.55 -9.72 -2.21
CA SER A 182 -22.22 -9.36 -3.61
C SER A 182 -21.38 -8.08 -3.75
N GLN A 183 -21.20 -7.31 -2.66
CA GLN A 183 -20.31 -6.16 -2.63
C GLN A 183 -18.87 -6.53 -2.21
N TRP A 184 -18.67 -7.74 -1.71
CA TRP A 184 -17.34 -8.25 -1.32
C TRP A 184 -16.59 -8.74 -2.55
N TYR A 185 -15.25 -8.85 -2.41
CA TYR A 185 -14.38 -9.48 -3.40
C TYR A 185 -13.90 -10.81 -2.83
N PHE A 186 -13.93 -11.87 -3.63
CA PHE A 186 -13.40 -13.18 -3.29
C PHE A 186 -12.13 -13.40 -4.12
N GLU A 187 -11.00 -13.29 -3.47
CA GLU A 187 -9.67 -13.47 -4.08
C GLU A 187 -9.18 -14.89 -3.75
N VAL A 188 -8.81 -15.63 -4.79
CA VAL A 188 -8.41 -17.02 -4.60
C VAL A 188 -6.94 -17.08 -4.28
N TRP A 189 -6.61 -17.42 -3.03
CA TRP A 189 -5.27 -17.61 -2.51
C TRP A 189 -4.45 -16.34 -2.35
N ASN A 190 -3.14 -16.52 -1.98
CA ASN A 190 -2.11 -15.49 -1.88
C ASN A 190 -0.82 -15.97 -2.52
N GLU A 191 -0.28 -15.22 -3.46
CA GLU A 191 1.05 -15.37 -4.10
C GLU A 191 1.41 -16.82 -4.50
N PRO A 192 0.57 -17.49 -5.29
CA PRO A 192 0.76 -18.90 -5.62
C PRO A 192 1.98 -19.15 -6.53
N ASN A 193 2.58 -18.12 -7.08
CA ASN A 193 3.78 -18.22 -7.91
C ASN A 193 5.09 -18.34 -7.11
N ILE A 194 5.05 -18.08 -5.82
CA ILE A 194 6.20 -18.22 -4.91
C ILE A 194 5.92 -19.24 -3.78
N ASP A 195 6.59 -19.15 -2.64
CA ASP A 195 6.56 -20.18 -1.59
C ASP A 195 5.24 -20.26 -0.78
N PHE A 196 4.26 -19.41 -1.11
CA PHE A 196 2.91 -19.53 -0.58
C PHE A 196 2.07 -20.63 -1.26
N TRP A 197 2.62 -21.36 -2.23
CA TRP A 197 1.97 -22.50 -2.85
C TRP A 197 2.94 -23.65 -3.13
N ASN A 198 2.64 -24.83 -2.64
CA ASN A 198 3.46 -26.04 -2.78
C ASN A 198 2.93 -27.02 -3.84
N GLY A 199 1.91 -26.65 -4.63
CA GLY A 199 1.46 -27.44 -5.76
C GLY A 199 2.49 -27.45 -6.92
N ILE A 200 2.62 -28.58 -7.64
CA ILE A 200 3.60 -28.74 -8.72
C ILE A 200 2.92 -29.32 -9.98
N PRO A 201 3.06 -28.73 -11.17
CA PRO A 201 3.61 -27.39 -11.40
C PRO A 201 2.77 -26.29 -10.73
N ARG A 202 3.40 -25.23 -10.22
CA ARG A 202 2.70 -24.21 -9.42
C ARG A 202 1.53 -23.58 -10.17
N ASP A 203 1.75 -23.11 -11.38
CA ASP A 203 0.75 -22.47 -12.21
C ASP A 203 -0.47 -23.36 -12.48
N ARG A 204 -0.25 -24.59 -12.96
CA ARG A 204 -1.33 -25.51 -13.30
C ARG A 204 -2.13 -25.96 -12.09
N SER A 205 -1.46 -26.31 -11.00
CA SER A 205 -2.13 -26.76 -9.79
C SER A 205 -2.89 -25.64 -9.09
N TYR A 206 -2.41 -24.40 -9.19
CA TYR A 206 -3.14 -23.22 -8.73
C TYR A 206 -4.35 -22.91 -9.63
N PHE A 207 -4.18 -22.95 -10.96
CA PHE A 207 -5.30 -22.73 -11.89
C PHE A 207 -6.41 -23.75 -11.68
N GLU A 208 -6.06 -25.01 -11.38
CA GLU A 208 -7.05 -26.03 -11.02
C GLU A 208 -7.81 -25.65 -9.73
N LEU A 209 -7.11 -25.22 -8.68
CA LEU A 209 -7.74 -24.72 -7.44
C LEU A 209 -8.66 -23.51 -7.72
N TYR A 210 -8.19 -22.55 -8.54
CA TYR A 210 -8.97 -21.39 -8.95
C TYR A 210 -10.26 -21.81 -9.67
N ASP A 211 -10.16 -22.72 -10.63
CA ASP A 211 -11.27 -23.21 -11.44
C ASP A 211 -12.40 -23.78 -10.56
N HIS A 212 -12.04 -24.62 -9.60
CA HIS A 212 -12.96 -25.21 -8.64
C HIS A 212 -13.60 -24.13 -7.77
N THR A 213 -12.79 -23.31 -7.12
CA THR A 213 -13.26 -22.22 -6.24
C THR A 213 -14.20 -21.26 -6.96
N ALA A 214 -13.84 -20.82 -8.15
CA ALA A 214 -14.65 -19.87 -8.91
C ALA A 214 -16.01 -20.45 -9.32
N ARG A 215 -16.03 -21.70 -9.74
CA ARG A 215 -17.29 -22.38 -10.10
C ARG A 215 -18.20 -22.60 -8.89
N ASP A 216 -17.64 -22.98 -7.74
CA ASP A 216 -18.41 -23.20 -6.52
C ASP A 216 -19.02 -21.92 -5.97
N LEU A 217 -18.25 -20.84 -5.93
CA LEU A 217 -18.78 -19.52 -5.56
C LEU A 217 -19.93 -19.09 -6.48
N LYS A 218 -19.74 -19.23 -7.80
CA LYS A 218 -20.78 -18.89 -8.78
C LYS A 218 -21.99 -19.84 -8.75
N HIS A 219 -21.79 -21.08 -8.31
CA HIS A 219 -22.91 -22.01 -8.08
C HIS A 219 -23.80 -21.55 -6.92
N VAL A 220 -23.22 -21.04 -5.84
CA VAL A 220 -23.96 -20.47 -4.71
C VAL A 220 -24.70 -19.18 -5.16
N SER A 221 -24.02 -18.28 -5.85
CA SER A 221 -24.67 -17.13 -6.46
C SER A 221 -23.82 -16.53 -7.59
N PRO A 222 -24.39 -16.27 -8.77
CA PRO A 222 -23.71 -15.59 -9.86
C PRO A 222 -23.31 -14.14 -9.53
N ARG A 223 -23.86 -13.57 -8.44
CA ARG A 223 -23.56 -12.21 -7.96
C ARG A 223 -22.27 -12.14 -7.12
N LEU A 224 -21.72 -13.26 -6.66
CA LEU A 224 -20.43 -13.28 -5.95
C LEU A 224 -19.31 -12.92 -6.91
N ARG A 225 -18.45 -11.98 -6.51
CA ARG A 225 -17.33 -11.50 -7.34
C ARG A 225 -16.06 -12.28 -7.01
N VAL A 226 -15.59 -13.09 -7.95
CA VAL A 226 -14.39 -13.92 -7.79
C VAL A 226 -13.29 -13.47 -8.74
N GLY A 227 -12.03 -13.46 -8.27
CA GLY A 227 -10.87 -13.08 -9.06
C GLY A 227 -9.55 -13.61 -8.52
N GLY A 228 -8.50 -13.28 -9.21
CA GLY A 228 -7.11 -13.68 -9.00
C GLY A 228 -6.22 -13.15 -10.12
N PRO A 229 -4.99 -13.68 -10.30
CA PRO A 229 -4.39 -14.81 -9.60
C PRO A 229 -3.68 -14.45 -8.28
N ALA A 230 -3.74 -13.21 -7.81
CA ALA A 230 -3.10 -12.73 -6.58
C ALA A 230 -1.59 -13.05 -6.50
N THR A 231 -0.89 -12.95 -7.61
CA THR A 231 0.52 -13.31 -7.75
C THR A 231 1.46 -12.23 -7.27
N ALA A 232 2.58 -12.61 -6.66
CA ALA A 232 3.71 -11.72 -6.42
C ALA A 232 4.28 -11.20 -7.74
N ALA A 233 4.81 -9.96 -7.71
CA ALA A 233 5.54 -9.33 -8.80
C ALA A 233 4.83 -9.33 -10.16
N ALA A 234 3.50 -9.18 -10.15
CA ALA A 234 2.68 -9.07 -11.37
C ALA A 234 2.88 -10.22 -12.38
N ALA A 235 3.02 -11.46 -11.86
CA ALA A 235 3.28 -12.65 -12.65
C ALA A 235 1.97 -13.32 -13.13
N TRP A 236 2.06 -14.17 -14.15
CA TRP A 236 1.03 -15.08 -14.67
C TRP A 236 -0.24 -14.44 -15.24
N ILE A 237 -0.31 -13.13 -15.41
CA ILE A 237 -1.57 -12.47 -15.83
C ILE A 237 -2.05 -12.95 -17.23
N PRO A 238 -1.20 -12.98 -18.28
CA PRO A 238 -1.63 -13.47 -19.59
C PRO A 238 -2.02 -14.95 -19.56
N GLU A 239 -1.26 -15.78 -18.86
CA GLU A 239 -1.47 -17.23 -18.75
C GLU A 239 -2.78 -17.52 -18.01
N PHE A 240 -3.05 -16.82 -16.91
CA PHE A 240 -4.28 -16.93 -16.14
C PHE A 240 -5.51 -16.54 -16.98
N LEU A 241 -5.48 -15.40 -17.66
CA LEU A 241 -6.58 -14.94 -18.48
C LEU A 241 -6.83 -15.83 -19.70
N ALA A 242 -5.76 -16.36 -20.32
CA ALA A 242 -5.88 -17.31 -21.40
C ALA A 242 -6.48 -18.66 -20.93
N HIS A 243 -6.04 -19.15 -19.75
CA HIS A 243 -6.55 -20.37 -19.14
C HIS A 243 -8.04 -20.26 -18.81
N THR A 244 -8.43 -19.20 -18.11
CA THR A 244 -9.82 -19.01 -17.67
C THR A 244 -10.77 -18.83 -18.86
N ALA A 245 -10.35 -18.11 -19.90
CA ALA A 245 -11.12 -17.97 -21.12
C ALA A 245 -11.30 -19.29 -21.88
N ALA A 246 -10.21 -20.07 -22.03
CA ALA A 246 -10.24 -21.35 -22.73
C ALA A 246 -11.11 -22.40 -22.02
N ASN A 247 -11.17 -22.36 -20.70
CA ASN A 247 -11.91 -23.31 -19.86
C ASN A 247 -13.28 -22.77 -19.37
N HIS A 248 -13.69 -21.59 -19.85
CA HIS A 248 -14.93 -20.94 -19.43
C HIS A 248 -15.07 -20.82 -17.90
N VAL A 249 -13.99 -20.43 -17.24
CA VAL A 249 -13.96 -20.21 -15.80
C VAL A 249 -14.31 -18.75 -15.48
N PRO A 250 -15.20 -18.51 -14.51
CA PRO A 250 -15.60 -17.15 -14.13
C PRO A 250 -14.44 -16.33 -13.58
N VAL A 251 -14.30 -15.08 -14.04
CA VAL A 251 -13.38 -14.05 -13.52
C VAL A 251 -14.12 -12.73 -13.52
N ASP A 252 -14.23 -12.08 -12.36
CA ASP A 252 -14.89 -10.77 -12.25
C ASP A 252 -13.88 -9.62 -12.07
N PHE A 253 -12.65 -9.91 -11.65
CA PHE A 253 -11.55 -8.97 -11.54
C PHE A 253 -10.21 -9.70 -11.63
N VAL A 254 -9.19 -8.95 -12.01
CA VAL A 254 -7.79 -9.41 -11.92
C VAL A 254 -7.19 -8.83 -10.66
N SER A 255 -6.44 -9.63 -9.90
CA SER A 255 -5.66 -9.16 -8.77
C SER A 255 -4.22 -9.62 -8.85
N THR A 256 -3.30 -8.79 -8.34
CA THR A 256 -1.87 -9.10 -8.26
C THR A 256 -1.17 -8.13 -7.31
N HIS A 257 0.09 -8.42 -6.98
CA HIS A 257 0.94 -7.64 -6.09
C HIS A 257 2.17 -7.09 -6.82
N GLY A 258 2.76 -6.06 -6.23
CA GLY A 258 4.05 -5.55 -6.63
C GLY A 258 4.45 -4.38 -5.75
N TYR A 259 5.66 -4.44 -5.25
CA TYR A 259 6.24 -3.48 -4.31
C TYR A 259 7.34 -2.65 -4.98
N ALA A 260 7.60 -1.47 -4.42
CA ALA A 260 8.73 -0.66 -4.87
C ALA A 260 10.08 -1.35 -4.64
N ASP A 261 10.15 -2.22 -3.62
CA ASP A 261 11.36 -3.00 -3.29
C ASP A 261 11.55 -4.24 -4.21
N ASP A 262 10.55 -4.63 -5.01
CA ASP A 262 10.67 -5.75 -5.94
C ASP A 262 11.74 -5.47 -7.01
N THR A 263 12.43 -6.51 -7.46
CA THR A 263 13.46 -6.34 -8.48
C THR A 263 12.88 -6.08 -9.87
N VAL A 264 13.66 -5.45 -10.74
CA VAL A 264 13.26 -5.24 -12.16
C VAL A 264 13.06 -6.59 -12.85
N GLU A 265 13.89 -7.61 -12.55
CA GLU A 265 13.75 -8.94 -13.14
C GLU A 265 12.45 -9.62 -12.72
N ASP A 266 12.00 -9.44 -11.46
CA ASP A 266 10.74 -10.02 -10.98
C ASP A 266 9.52 -9.34 -11.62
N LEU A 267 9.50 -8.00 -11.65
CA LEU A 267 8.38 -7.23 -12.20
C LEU A 267 8.34 -7.23 -13.73
N PHE A 268 9.51 -7.28 -14.39
CA PHE A 268 9.67 -7.15 -15.85
C PHE A 268 10.65 -8.19 -16.37
N PRO A 269 10.33 -9.50 -16.32
CA PRO A 269 11.24 -10.58 -16.70
C PRO A 269 11.86 -10.37 -18.07
N GLY A 270 13.19 -10.49 -18.14
CA GLY A 270 13.97 -10.30 -19.39
C GLY A 270 14.14 -8.84 -19.82
N SER A 271 13.73 -7.87 -19.02
CA SER A 271 14.02 -6.45 -19.26
C SER A 271 15.46 -6.13 -18.85
N HIS A 272 16.14 -5.32 -19.69
CA HIS A 272 17.46 -4.76 -19.39
C HIS A 272 17.41 -3.26 -19.09
N GLU A 273 16.19 -2.72 -18.92
CA GLU A 273 16.00 -1.32 -18.56
C GLU A 273 16.29 -1.08 -17.07
N THR A 274 16.88 0.06 -16.76
CA THR A 274 16.92 0.55 -15.38
C THR A 274 15.58 1.21 -15.06
N VAL A 275 14.85 0.67 -14.10
CA VAL A 275 13.60 1.23 -13.62
C VAL A 275 13.84 1.75 -12.20
N PRO A 276 13.73 3.07 -11.96
CA PRO A 276 13.79 3.64 -10.62
C PRO A 276 12.79 2.95 -9.68
N GLU A 277 13.13 2.83 -8.41
CA GLU A 277 12.31 2.10 -7.42
C GLU A 277 10.92 2.72 -7.25
N ASP A 278 10.83 4.04 -7.24
CA ASP A 278 9.61 4.83 -7.18
C ASP A 278 8.68 4.64 -8.39
N ASP A 279 9.25 4.36 -9.58
CA ASP A 279 8.48 4.08 -10.80
C ASP A 279 7.98 2.63 -10.92
N ARG A 280 8.56 1.68 -10.18
CA ARG A 280 8.35 0.23 -10.42
C ARG A 280 6.90 -0.19 -10.31
N VAL A 281 6.21 0.22 -9.24
CA VAL A 281 4.81 -0.16 -8.99
C VAL A 281 3.92 0.29 -10.13
N CYS A 282 3.96 1.56 -10.52
CA CYS A 282 3.05 2.08 -11.54
C CYS A 282 3.41 1.61 -12.96
N ARG A 283 4.68 1.34 -13.25
CA ARG A 283 5.06 0.68 -14.51
C ARG A 283 4.56 -0.76 -14.57
N ALA A 284 4.59 -1.48 -13.44
CA ALA A 284 4.02 -2.83 -13.36
C ALA A 284 2.49 -2.80 -13.48
N VAL A 285 1.81 -1.83 -12.84
CA VAL A 285 0.36 -1.60 -13.00
C VAL A 285 0.01 -1.35 -14.47
N ALA A 286 0.74 -0.46 -15.15
CA ALA A 286 0.52 -0.18 -16.57
C ALA A 286 0.78 -1.41 -17.46
N LYS A 287 1.83 -2.23 -17.16
CA LYS A 287 2.09 -3.52 -17.82
C LYS A 287 0.88 -4.44 -17.70
N VAL A 288 0.37 -4.65 -16.47
CA VAL A 288 -0.75 -5.56 -16.22
C VAL A 288 -2.02 -5.02 -16.87
N ARG A 289 -2.30 -3.70 -16.83
CA ARG A 289 -3.45 -3.11 -17.54
C ARG A 289 -3.39 -3.42 -19.03
N GLY A 290 -2.21 -3.22 -19.65
CA GLY A 290 -2.01 -3.57 -21.06
C GLY A 290 -2.20 -5.07 -21.36
N GLN A 291 -1.81 -5.96 -20.46
CA GLN A 291 -2.04 -7.40 -20.58
C GLN A 291 -3.52 -7.76 -20.50
N ILE A 292 -4.27 -7.13 -19.58
CA ILE A 292 -5.72 -7.32 -19.49
C ILE A 292 -6.41 -6.78 -20.75
N ASP A 293 -6.04 -5.60 -21.22
CA ASP A 293 -6.62 -4.98 -22.43
C ASP A 293 -6.38 -5.82 -23.70
N ALA A 294 -5.27 -6.54 -23.76
CA ALA A 294 -4.92 -7.46 -24.85
C ALA A 294 -5.54 -8.87 -24.70
N SER A 295 -6.21 -9.16 -23.58
CA SER A 295 -6.77 -10.47 -23.25
C SER A 295 -8.17 -10.69 -23.87
N PRO A 296 -8.71 -11.93 -23.83
CA PRO A 296 -10.10 -12.19 -24.18
C PRO A 296 -11.15 -11.44 -23.33
N THR A 297 -10.74 -10.91 -22.18
CA THR A 297 -11.62 -10.19 -21.22
C THR A 297 -11.09 -8.78 -20.89
N PRO A 298 -11.01 -7.85 -21.87
CA PRO A 298 -10.24 -6.59 -21.76
C PRO A 298 -10.83 -5.59 -20.74
N HIS A 299 -12.06 -5.78 -20.28
CA HIS A 299 -12.74 -4.82 -19.40
C HIS A 299 -12.70 -5.21 -17.92
N LEU A 300 -11.96 -6.25 -17.56
CA LEU A 300 -11.86 -6.66 -16.16
C LEU A 300 -11.24 -5.56 -15.30
N PRO A 301 -11.84 -5.27 -14.13
CA PRO A 301 -11.22 -4.43 -13.14
C PRO A 301 -9.84 -4.98 -12.72
N LEU A 302 -8.87 -4.10 -12.51
CA LEU A 302 -7.59 -4.43 -11.92
C LEU A 302 -7.57 -3.98 -10.46
N LEU A 303 -7.44 -4.92 -9.55
CA LEU A 303 -7.20 -4.70 -8.13
C LEU A 303 -5.73 -5.00 -7.84
N TRP A 304 -4.98 -4.00 -7.39
CA TRP A 304 -3.60 -4.18 -6.94
C TRP A 304 -3.62 -4.46 -5.44
N THR A 305 -3.70 -5.74 -5.08
CA THR A 305 -4.13 -6.17 -3.74
C THR A 305 -3.04 -6.14 -2.68
N GLU A 306 -1.79 -5.90 -3.07
CA GLU A 306 -0.71 -5.51 -2.15
C GLU A 306 0.31 -4.59 -2.83
N TRP A 307 0.67 -3.51 -2.13
CA TRP A 307 1.77 -2.63 -2.50
C TRP A 307 2.23 -1.78 -1.31
N ASN A 308 3.45 -1.29 -1.39
CA ASN A 308 3.93 -0.24 -0.49
C ASN A 308 5.07 0.54 -1.17
N VAL A 309 5.46 1.65 -0.55
CA VAL A 309 6.63 2.43 -0.94
C VAL A 309 7.91 1.74 -0.48
N ILE A 310 9.07 2.24 -0.91
CA ILE A 310 10.40 1.75 -0.53
C ILE A 310 10.51 1.63 0.99
N GLY A 311 11.07 0.50 1.47
CA GLY A 311 11.17 0.18 2.90
C GLY A 311 12.59 0.24 3.49
N ARG A 312 13.64 0.42 2.67
CA ARG A 312 15.01 0.50 3.19
C ARG A 312 15.17 1.64 4.20
N ASP A 313 16.11 1.49 5.14
CA ASP A 313 16.42 2.50 6.17
C ASP A 313 15.23 2.93 7.05
N ASN A 314 14.22 2.04 7.21
CA ASN A 314 12.95 2.32 7.89
C ASN A 314 12.17 3.50 7.28
N ALA A 315 12.30 3.75 5.99
CA ALA A 315 11.67 4.87 5.29
C ALA A 315 10.14 4.92 5.50
N ARG A 316 9.50 3.76 5.68
CA ARG A 316 8.04 3.65 5.95
C ARG A 316 7.59 4.26 7.28
N ASP A 317 8.53 4.58 8.19
CA ASP A 317 8.23 5.29 9.43
C ASP A 317 8.42 6.81 9.33
N THR A 318 8.94 7.31 8.20
CA THR A 318 9.38 8.70 8.02
C THR A 318 8.42 9.52 7.13
N THR A 319 8.68 10.80 6.98
CA THR A 319 7.97 11.72 6.09
C THR A 319 8.15 11.39 4.60
N PHE A 320 9.07 10.50 4.24
CA PHE A 320 9.27 10.00 2.87
C PHE A 320 7.98 9.42 2.26
N VAL A 321 7.13 8.81 3.09
CA VAL A 321 5.94 8.09 2.59
C VAL A 321 4.98 9.01 1.85
N GLY A 322 4.77 10.24 2.33
CA GLY A 322 3.81 11.18 1.72
C GLY A 322 4.11 11.51 0.26
N PRO A 323 5.30 12.05 -0.07
CA PRO A 323 5.74 12.26 -1.43
C PRO A 323 5.74 11.01 -2.31
N ALA A 324 6.22 9.86 -1.80
CA ALA A 324 6.24 8.61 -2.54
C ALA A 324 4.82 8.09 -2.85
N LEU A 325 3.89 8.20 -1.88
CA LEU A 325 2.47 7.90 -2.06
C LEU A 325 1.83 8.82 -3.09
N ALA A 326 2.05 10.13 -3.01
CA ALA A 326 1.50 11.11 -3.94
C ALA A 326 2.00 10.88 -5.37
N ASP A 327 3.28 10.55 -5.54
CA ASP A 327 3.85 10.23 -6.85
C ASP A 327 3.26 8.94 -7.43
N THR A 328 3.12 7.89 -6.62
CA THR A 328 2.46 6.63 -7.01
C THR A 328 1.00 6.88 -7.42
N ILE A 329 0.23 7.65 -6.65
CA ILE A 329 -1.16 7.99 -7.01
C ILE A 329 -1.19 8.72 -8.35
N ARG A 330 -0.32 9.70 -8.56
CA ARG A 330 -0.23 10.44 -9.82
C ARG A 330 0.08 9.55 -11.02
N ALA A 331 1.01 8.63 -10.84
CA ALA A 331 1.54 7.79 -11.92
C ALA A 331 0.65 6.58 -12.25
N CYS A 332 -0.05 6.00 -11.26
CA CYS A 332 -0.96 4.87 -11.46
C CYS A 332 -2.36 5.28 -11.95
N ASP A 333 -2.73 6.56 -11.86
CA ASP A 333 -4.06 7.05 -12.22
C ASP A 333 -4.47 6.63 -13.65
N GLY A 334 -5.70 6.11 -13.77
CA GLY A 334 -6.28 5.63 -15.03
C GLY A 334 -5.89 4.20 -15.42
N ASN A 335 -4.94 3.55 -14.74
CA ASN A 335 -4.49 2.19 -15.07
C ASN A 335 -4.98 1.12 -14.08
N VAL A 336 -5.51 1.49 -12.95
CA VAL A 336 -5.94 0.58 -11.88
C VAL A 336 -7.32 0.96 -11.36
N THR A 337 -8.09 -0.02 -10.91
CA THR A 337 -9.42 0.23 -10.33
C THR A 337 -9.32 0.53 -8.84
N GLN A 338 -8.52 -0.24 -8.10
CA GLN A 338 -8.26 -0.05 -6.68
C GLN A 338 -6.86 -0.58 -6.34
N MET A 339 -6.22 0.05 -5.34
CA MET A 339 -4.93 -0.37 -4.79
C MET A 339 -5.07 -0.56 -3.28
N SER A 340 -4.56 -1.68 -2.77
CA SER A 340 -4.55 -2.01 -1.35
C SER A 340 -3.17 -1.69 -0.77
N PHE A 341 -3.08 -0.62 0.01
CA PHE A 341 -1.85 -0.29 0.73
C PHE A 341 -1.58 -1.34 1.81
N TRP A 342 -0.43 -1.95 1.78
CA TRP A 342 -0.01 -3.00 2.69
C TRP A 342 0.87 -2.39 3.78
N THR A 343 0.36 -2.10 4.98
CA THR A 343 -0.89 -2.42 5.66
C THR A 343 -1.52 -1.15 6.29
N PHE A 344 -2.72 -1.23 6.90
CA PHE A 344 -3.26 -0.06 7.61
C PHE A 344 -2.63 0.13 9.00
N ASP A 345 -2.14 -0.94 9.63
CA ASP A 345 -1.40 -0.91 10.89
C ASP A 345 -0.12 -1.75 10.83
N ASP A 346 0.80 -1.53 11.78
CA ASP A 346 2.05 -2.28 11.87
C ASP A 346 1.86 -3.67 12.49
N VAL A 347 0.69 -3.96 13.09
CA VAL A 347 0.45 -5.21 13.84
C VAL A 347 -0.09 -6.29 12.90
N PHE A 348 0.72 -6.78 11.99
CA PHE A 348 0.35 -7.84 11.03
C PHE A 348 1.03 -9.20 11.31
N GLU A 349 2.10 -9.26 12.09
CA GLU A 349 2.68 -10.44 12.75
C GLU A 349 3.14 -11.59 11.83
N GLU A 350 3.60 -11.33 10.63
CA GLU A 350 4.20 -12.35 9.76
C GLU A 350 5.53 -12.88 10.33
N GLY A 351 6.34 -11.99 10.88
CA GLY A 351 7.56 -12.32 11.62
C GLY A 351 7.33 -12.61 13.10
N GLY A 352 6.09 -12.60 13.57
CA GLY A 352 5.70 -12.71 14.98
C GLY A 352 5.29 -11.37 15.59
N PRO A 353 4.96 -11.36 16.90
CA PRO A 353 4.57 -10.13 17.60
C PRO A 353 5.64 -9.06 17.49
N ILE A 354 5.21 -7.82 17.17
CA ILE A 354 6.12 -6.68 17.05
C ILE A 354 6.57 -6.24 18.44
N ASP A 355 7.89 -6.16 18.63
CA ASP A 355 8.50 -5.88 19.92
C ASP A 355 8.42 -4.39 20.31
N LYS A 356 8.58 -3.46 19.36
CA LYS A 356 8.58 -2.00 19.60
C LYS A 356 7.99 -1.21 18.43
N PRO A 357 7.55 0.05 18.62
CA PRO A 357 7.15 0.93 17.54
C PRO A 357 8.32 1.29 16.60
N PHE A 358 8.00 1.70 15.38
CA PHE A 358 8.95 2.27 14.40
C PHE A 358 10.11 1.34 14.06
N THR A 359 9.78 0.19 13.51
CA THR A 359 10.74 -0.81 13.01
C THR A 359 10.71 -0.97 11.49
N GLY A 360 10.23 0.05 10.76
CA GLY A 360 10.14 0.04 9.30
C GLY A 360 8.97 -0.80 8.77
N GLN A 361 7.96 -1.07 9.61
CA GLN A 361 6.80 -1.85 9.21
C GLN A 361 5.90 -1.04 8.26
N PHE A 362 4.94 -1.72 7.65
CA PHE A 362 4.18 -1.28 6.49
C PHE A 362 3.03 -0.30 6.79
N GLY A 363 2.59 -0.19 8.05
CA GLY A 363 1.33 0.46 8.43
C GLY A 363 1.36 1.98 8.52
N LEU A 364 0.17 2.55 8.62
CA LEU A 364 -0.07 3.96 8.94
C LEU A 364 -0.01 4.22 10.45
N ILE A 365 -0.26 3.18 11.22
CA ILE A 365 -0.33 3.20 12.69
C ILE A 365 0.73 2.24 13.22
N ALA A 366 1.64 2.74 14.03
CA ALA A 366 2.66 1.94 14.70
C ALA A 366 2.08 1.20 15.91
N LYS A 367 2.81 0.12 16.36
CA LYS A 367 2.47 -0.65 17.56
C LYS A 367 2.00 0.28 18.68
N GLY A 368 0.83 -0.01 19.24
CA GLY A 368 0.23 0.70 20.36
C GLY A 368 -0.70 1.86 19.97
N GLY A 369 -1.00 2.03 18.70
CA GLY A 369 -1.94 3.06 18.22
C GLY A 369 -1.29 4.43 17.98
N ILE A 370 0.01 4.47 17.64
CA ILE A 370 0.74 5.71 17.39
C ILE A 370 0.66 6.03 15.89
N ASN A 371 0.14 7.20 15.54
CA ASN A 371 0.04 7.65 14.16
C ASN A 371 1.43 7.93 13.57
N LYS A 372 1.75 7.33 12.43
CA LYS A 372 2.96 7.60 11.64
C LYS A 372 2.73 8.82 10.73
N PRO A 373 3.77 9.41 10.12
CA PRO A 373 3.59 10.46 9.12
C PRO A 373 2.61 10.05 8.02
N SER A 374 2.67 8.80 7.53
CA SER A 374 1.77 8.23 6.53
C SER A 374 0.28 8.34 6.88
N TYR A 375 -0.09 8.29 8.15
CA TYR A 375 -1.46 8.51 8.60
C TYR A 375 -1.97 9.91 8.22
N TYR A 376 -1.15 10.92 8.43
CA TYR A 376 -1.48 12.30 8.08
C TYR A 376 -1.41 12.54 6.57
N ASP A 377 -0.48 11.87 5.87
CA ASP A 377 -0.36 11.94 4.41
C ASP A 377 -1.63 11.44 3.73
N PHE A 378 -2.17 10.29 4.16
CA PHE A 378 -3.47 9.83 3.70
C PHE A 378 -4.57 10.85 3.97
N GLY A 379 -4.57 11.49 5.16
CA GLY A 379 -5.53 12.54 5.50
C GLY A 379 -5.42 13.80 4.65
N LEU A 380 -4.24 14.15 4.15
CA LEU A 380 -4.07 15.23 3.18
C LEU A 380 -4.58 14.81 1.80
N LEU A 381 -4.19 13.63 1.32
CA LEU A 381 -4.56 13.14 -0.02
C LEU A 381 -6.04 12.77 -0.13
N HIS A 382 -6.68 12.35 0.96
CA HIS A 382 -8.12 12.16 1.05
C HIS A 382 -8.94 13.43 0.72
N GLN A 383 -8.35 14.59 0.93
CA GLN A 383 -9.00 15.89 0.69
C GLN A 383 -8.85 16.39 -0.76
N LEU A 384 -8.27 15.63 -1.65
CA LEU A 384 -8.31 15.88 -3.10
C LEU A 384 -9.74 15.77 -3.62
N GLY A 385 -10.02 16.41 -4.74
CA GLY A 385 -11.32 16.29 -5.41
C GLY A 385 -11.37 15.07 -6.34
N ASP A 386 -12.56 14.71 -6.76
CA ASP A 386 -12.83 13.56 -7.64
C ASP A 386 -12.66 13.84 -9.15
N ARG A 387 -12.18 15.05 -9.49
CA ARG A 387 -11.98 15.51 -10.87
C ARG A 387 -10.58 16.12 -11.02
N ARG A 388 -9.71 15.44 -11.78
CA ARG A 388 -8.31 15.87 -12.00
C ARG A 388 -8.17 16.82 -13.16
N ILE A 389 -7.36 17.86 -12.98
CA ILE A 389 -6.88 18.76 -14.04
C ILE A 389 -5.48 18.30 -14.45
N ALA A 390 -5.27 18.09 -15.75
CA ALA A 390 -3.94 17.78 -16.28
C ALA A 390 -2.98 18.98 -16.10
N ASN A 391 -1.75 18.68 -15.69
CA ASN A 391 -0.69 19.66 -15.56
C ASN A 391 0.66 19.04 -15.93
N PRO A 392 1.70 19.85 -16.29
CA PRO A 392 2.98 19.31 -16.74
C PRO A 392 3.92 18.86 -15.61
N SER A 393 3.65 19.24 -14.36
CA SER A 393 4.51 18.89 -13.23
C SER A 393 4.42 17.42 -12.88
N LYS A 394 5.55 16.85 -12.49
CA LYS A 394 5.61 15.50 -11.90
C LYS A 394 5.34 15.51 -10.39
N ASN A 395 5.37 16.68 -9.76
CA ASN A 395 5.29 16.86 -8.31
C ASN A 395 3.96 17.49 -7.88
N LEU A 396 2.93 17.43 -8.74
CA LEU A 396 1.60 17.98 -8.47
C LEU A 396 0.48 17.03 -8.88
N ILE A 397 -0.54 16.98 -8.03
CA ILE A 397 -1.89 16.53 -8.38
C ILE A 397 -2.82 17.74 -8.20
N VAL A 398 -3.55 18.11 -9.25
CA VAL A 398 -4.49 19.24 -9.23
C VAL A 398 -5.89 18.71 -9.44
N THR A 399 -6.80 18.98 -8.50
CA THR A 399 -8.18 18.53 -8.58
C THR A 399 -9.17 19.66 -8.35
N LYS A 400 -10.39 19.51 -8.88
CA LYS A 400 -11.53 20.38 -8.58
C LYS A 400 -12.31 19.84 -7.40
N THR A 401 -12.67 20.72 -6.49
CA THR A 401 -13.59 20.43 -5.39
C THR A 401 -15.05 20.61 -5.82
N ALA A 402 -15.98 20.00 -5.09
CA ALA A 402 -17.41 20.05 -5.42
C ALA A 402 -18.00 21.48 -5.38
N ASP A 403 -17.42 22.37 -4.60
CA ASP A 403 -17.80 23.79 -4.49
C ASP A 403 -17.21 24.68 -5.59
N GLY A 404 -16.39 24.09 -6.49
CA GLY A 404 -15.77 24.79 -7.62
C GLY A 404 -14.37 25.35 -7.37
N GLY A 405 -13.83 25.16 -6.17
CA GLY A 405 -12.45 25.47 -5.82
C GLY A 405 -11.44 24.47 -6.35
N LEU A 406 -10.19 24.61 -5.94
CA LEU A 406 -9.11 23.67 -6.24
C LEU A 406 -8.59 23.03 -4.96
N SER A 407 -8.25 21.73 -5.05
CA SER A 407 -7.44 21.03 -4.06
C SER A 407 -6.21 20.46 -4.77
N ILE A 408 -5.02 20.85 -4.29
CA ILE A 408 -3.75 20.58 -4.96
C ILE A 408 -2.83 19.89 -3.94
N ALA A 409 -2.32 18.71 -4.27
CA ALA A 409 -1.19 18.12 -3.58
C ALA A 409 0.11 18.52 -4.29
N ALA A 410 1.11 18.95 -3.53
CA ALA A 410 2.45 19.29 -4.01
C ALA A 410 3.48 18.59 -3.12
N TRP A 411 4.55 18.05 -3.70
CA TRP A 411 5.55 17.32 -2.92
C TRP A 411 6.97 17.50 -3.45
N ASN A 412 7.94 17.15 -2.59
CA ASN A 412 9.35 17.06 -2.93
C ASN A 412 9.86 15.68 -2.52
N LEU A 413 9.89 14.74 -3.46
CA LEU A 413 10.33 13.37 -3.23
C LEU A 413 11.86 13.30 -3.27
N VAL A 414 12.46 12.76 -2.21
CA VAL A 414 13.88 12.48 -2.09
C VAL A 414 14.05 11.04 -1.61
N ASP A 415 14.82 10.25 -2.33
CA ASP A 415 15.04 8.84 -2.02
C ASP A 415 15.63 8.62 -0.62
N PRO A 416 15.24 7.53 0.07
CA PRO A 416 15.81 7.19 1.36
C PRO A 416 17.34 7.08 1.30
N GLY A 417 18.02 7.73 2.25
CA GLY A 417 19.48 7.77 2.33
C GLY A 417 20.14 8.86 1.48
N GLU A 418 19.37 9.60 0.66
CA GLU A 418 19.87 10.75 -0.09
C GLU A 418 19.66 12.07 0.66
N HIS A 419 20.49 13.06 0.35
CA HIS A 419 20.37 14.42 0.85
C HIS A 419 19.73 15.29 -0.24
N GLY A 420 18.44 15.56 -0.11
CA GLY A 420 17.72 16.46 -1.01
C GLY A 420 17.87 17.93 -0.64
N SER A 421 17.56 18.80 -1.60
CA SER A 421 17.45 20.24 -1.40
C SER A 421 15.97 20.66 -1.35
N SER A 422 15.67 21.74 -0.63
CA SER A 422 14.34 22.37 -0.73
C SER A 422 14.10 22.81 -2.18
N GLN A 423 12.85 22.65 -2.62
CA GLN A 423 12.39 23.06 -3.94
C GLN A 423 11.46 24.27 -3.80
N THR A 424 11.63 25.25 -4.66
CA THR A 424 10.70 26.38 -4.79
C THR A 424 9.70 26.07 -5.91
N LEU A 425 8.41 26.17 -5.59
CA LEU A 425 7.31 25.97 -6.52
C LEU A 425 6.56 27.31 -6.73
N ASP A 426 6.60 27.83 -7.96
CA ASP A 426 5.87 29.04 -8.37
C ASP A 426 4.60 28.62 -9.14
N LEU A 427 3.44 28.72 -8.50
CA LEU A 427 2.13 28.45 -9.12
C LEU A 427 1.55 29.74 -9.69
N THR A 428 1.03 29.66 -10.92
CA THR A 428 0.18 30.69 -11.53
C THR A 428 -1.18 30.07 -11.81
N LEU A 429 -2.23 30.59 -11.16
CA LEU A 429 -3.59 30.04 -11.25
C LEU A 429 -4.47 31.00 -12.07
N HIS A 430 -5.05 30.47 -13.15
CA HIS A 430 -6.06 31.14 -13.95
C HIS A 430 -7.46 30.61 -13.66
N GLY A 431 -8.49 31.41 -13.89
CA GLY A 431 -9.87 31.00 -13.69
C GLY A 431 -10.32 30.96 -12.23
N VAL A 432 -9.50 31.47 -11.30
CA VAL A 432 -9.83 31.73 -9.88
C VAL A 432 -9.67 33.23 -9.60
N PRO A 433 -10.28 33.77 -8.51
CA PRO A 433 -10.04 35.16 -8.11
C PRO A 433 -8.54 35.44 -7.86
N ALA A 434 -8.03 36.56 -8.36
CA ALA A 434 -6.60 36.88 -8.27
C ALA A 434 -6.05 37.01 -6.84
N ASN A 435 -6.93 37.23 -5.87
CA ASN A 435 -6.65 37.29 -4.43
C ASN A 435 -7.43 36.26 -3.64
N ALA A 436 -7.76 35.10 -4.24
CA ALA A 436 -8.48 34.03 -3.57
C ALA A 436 -7.78 33.62 -2.27
N THR A 437 -8.57 33.23 -1.28
CA THR A 437 -8.05 32.66 -0.04
C THR A 437 -7.49 31.27 -0.32
N VAL A 438 -6.31 31.00 0.24
CA VAL A 438 -5.61 29.72 0.14
C VAL A 438 -5.39 29.19 1.53
N THR A 439 -5.70 27.92 1.77
CA THR A 439 -5.30 27.22 2.99
C THR A 439 -4.23 26.19 2.67
N LEU A 440 -3.25 26.09 3.57
CA LEU A 440 -2.07 25.26 3.44
C LEU A 440 -1.95 24.33 4.64
N GLN A 441 -1.77 23.05 4.38
CA GLN A 441 -1.49 22.04 5.42
C GLN A 441 -0.43 21.09 4.90
N ARG A 442 0.47 20.62 5.78
CA ARG A 442 1.64 19.84 5.33
C ARG A 442 2.02 18.74 6.31
N VAL A 443 2.70 17.73 5.77
CA VAL A 443 3.52 16.78 6.48
C VAL A 443 4.97 16.99 6.03
N ASP A 444 5.86 17.23 6.96
CA ASP A 444 7.30 17.40 6.76
C ASP A 444 8.04 17.12 8.08
N ASP A 445 9.33 17.41 8.15
CA ASP A 445 10.14 17.13 9.34
C ASP A 445 9.59 17.78 10.63
N ASP A 446 8.89 18.93 10.51
CA ASP A 446 8.36 19.71 11.64
C ASP A 446 6.87 19.45 11.88
N HIS A 447 6.13 18.90 10.92
CA HIS A 447 4.67 18.73 10.96
C HIS A 447 4.27 17.27 10.66
N GLY A 448 3.44 16.68 11.52
CA GLY A 448 2.98 15.30 11.35
C GLY A 448 4.07 14.23 11.56
N ASN A 449 5.27 14.61 11.97
CA ASN A 449 6.40 13.72 12.19
C ASN A 449 6.51 13.33 13.66
N VAL A 450 6.20 12.08 13.99
CA VAL A 450 6.22 11.56 15.36
C VAL A 450 7.61 11.17 15.84
N LEU A 451 8.57 10.88 14.95
CA LEU A 451 9.86 10.30 15.31
C LEU A 451 10.69 11.19 16.26
N PRO A 452 10.82 12.52 16.05
CA PRO A 452 11.54 13.37 16.98
C PRO A 452 10.89 13.41 18.38
N LYS A 453 9.56 13.37 18.46
CA LYS A 453 8.82 13.36 19.74
C LYS A 453 8.99 12.05 20.47
N TYR A 454 8.91 10.93 19.74
CA TYR A 454 9.15 9.60 20.29
C TYR A 454 10.59 9.46 20.80
N ALA A 455 11.58 9.96 20.05
CA ALA A 455 12.98 9.99 20.50
C ALA A 455 13.17 10.86 21.76
N ALA A 456 12.56 12.06 21.82
CA ALA A 456 12.62 12.93 22.96
C ALA A 456 11.95 12.32 24.23
N MET A 457 10.97 11.41 24.03
CA MET A 457 10.34 10.64 25.10
C MET A 457 11.20 9.47 25.59
N GLY A 458 12.36 9.23 24.99
CA GLY A 458 13.29 8.14 25.32
C GLY A 458 13.00 6.82 24.58
N SER A 459 12.27 6.86 23.49
CA SER A 459 11.97 5.71 22.61
C SER A 459 11.46 4.47 23.39
N PRO A 460 10.36 4.59 24.15
CA PRO A 460 9.86 3.50 24.98
C PRO A 460 9.44 2.30 24.13
N VAL A 461 9.89 1.10 24.48
CA VAL A 461 9.54 -0.17 23.80
C VAL A 461 8.04 -0.43 23.90
N ASP A 462 7.46 -0.20 25.08
CA ASP A 462 6.03 -0.34 25.35
C ASP A 462 5.49 1.02 25.89
N PRO A 463 5.12 1.96 24.99
CA PRO A 463 4.55 3.24 25.40
C PRO A 463 3.28 3.03 26.22
N THR A 464 3.15 3.77 27.32
CA THR A 464 1.92 3.80 28.08
C THR A 464 0.78 4.46 27.29
N PRO A 465 -0.49 4.19 27.60
CA PRO A 465 -1.62 4.86 26.94
C PRO A 465 -1.53 6.40 26.99
N ALA A 466 -1.03 6.98 28.09
CA ALA A 466 -0.83 8.42 28.21
C ALA A 466 0.28 8.94 27.26
N GLN A 467 1.36 8.19 27.07
CA GLN A 467 2.42 8.52 26.11
C GLN A 467 1.92 8.44 24.67
N VAL A 468 1.09 7.43 24.35
CA VAL A 468 0.47 7.32 23.01
C VAL A 468 -0.42 8.52 22.72
N VAL A 469 -1.29 8.89 23.65
CA VAL A 469 -2.15 10.08 23.52
C VAL A 469 -1.29 11.34 23.34
N GLN A 470 -0.25 11.53 24.17
CA GLN A 470 0.65 12.66 24.05
C GLN A 470 1.33 12.72 22.66
N LEU A 471 1.86 11.60 22.17
CA LEU A 471 2.50 11.55 20.85
C LEU A 471 1.52 11.92 19.73
N ASN A 472 0.32 11.36 19.75
CA ASN A 472 -0.67 11.62 18.71
C ASN A 472 -1.20 13.08 18.79
N ASP A 473 -1.39 13.64 19.99
CA ASP A 473 -1.83 15.03 20.16
C ASP A 473 -0.75 16.04 19.72
N GLU A 474 0.53 15.78 20.07
CA GLU A 474 1.65 16.68 19.73
C GLU A 474 2.02 16.66 18.25
N THR A 475 1.62 15.60 17.51
CA THR A 475 1.92 15.46 16.08
C THR A 475 0.70 15.64 15.17
N ALA A 476 -0.49 15.80 15.76
CA ALA A 476 -1.69 16.10 15.01
C ALA A 476 -1.50 17.35 14.15
N LEU A 477 -1.94 17.27 12.90
CA LEU A 477 -1.94 18.43 12.02
C LEU A 477 -2.89 19.50 12.58
N GLY A 478 -2.36 20.68 12.87
CA GLY A 478 -3.12 21.80 13.36
C GLY A 478 -4.09 22.39 12.32
N THR A 479 -4.70 23.52 12.66
CA THR A 479 -5.52 24.28 11.69
C THR A 479 -4.68 24.66 10.48
N PRO A 480 -5.19 24.48 9.25
CA PRO A 480 -4.48 24.89 8.05
C PRO A 480 -4.08 26.38 8.09
N ALA A 481 -2.87 26.69 7.67
CA ALA A 481 -2.41 28.07 7.57
C ALA A 481 -3.15 28.80 6.44
N GLU A 482 -3.66 29.99 6.73
CA GLU A 482 -4.32 30.83 5.72
C GLU A 482 -3.33 31.76 5.01
N SER A 483 -3.50 31.91 3.71
CA SER A 483 -2.77 32.84 2.84
C SER A 483 -3.70 33.37 1.75
N LYS A 484 -3.16 34.22 0.86
CA LYS A 484 -3.89 34.69 -0.32
C LYS A 484 -3.03 34.61 -1.55
N LEU A 485 -3.67 34.41 -2.70
CA LEU A 485 -3.00 34.61 -3.97
C LEU A 485 -2.61 36.09 -4.14
N HIS A 486 -1.49 36.33 -4.78
CA HIS A 486 -1.04 37.64 -5.22
C HIS A 486 -1.07 37.69 -6.76
N ASP A 487 -2.04 38.38 -7.32
CA ASP A 487 -2.28 38.41 -8.79
C ASP A 487 -2.37 36.99 -9.41
N GLY A 488 -3.10 36.08 -8.72
CA GLY A 488 -3.25 34.70 -9.16
C GLY A 488 -2.01 33.81 -8.95
N LYS A 489 -1.02 34.28 -8.18
CA LYS A 489 0.24 33.57 -7.97
C LYS A 489 0.42 33.16 -6.51
N LEU A 490 1.12 32.04 -6.34
CA LEU A 490 1.53 31.49 -5.05
C LEU A 490 2.94 30.90 -5.19
N THR A 491 3.86 31.34 -4.34
CA THR A 491 5.20 30.75 -4.23
C THR A 491 5.28 29.92 -2.95
N LEU A 492 5.78 28.71 -3.04
CA LEU A 492 5.88 27.73 -1.96
C LEU A 492 7.31 27.18 -1.88
N GLU A 493 7.74 26.93 -0.65
CA GLU A 493 8.95 26.16 -0.34
C GLU A 493 8.54 24.77 0.12
N LEU A 494 9.09 23.74 -0.53
CA LEU A 494 8.93 22.32 -0.22
C LEU A 494 10.27 21.78 0.27
N SER A 495 10.37 21.50 1.57
CA SER A 495 11.54 20.81 2.14
C SER A 495 11.63 19.38 1.58
N PRO A 496 12.79 18.73 1.63
CA PRO A 496 12.91 17.32 1.28
C PRO A 496 11.85 16.48 2.01
N ASN A 497 11.23 15.58 1.29
CA ASN A 497 10.16 14.71 1.77
C ASN A 497 8.95 15.43 2.41
N ALA A 498 8.65 16.65 1.94
CA ALA A 498 7.41 17.33 2.29
C ALA A 498 6.27 16.94 1.35
N LEU A 499 5.09 16.71 1.91
CA LEU A 499 3.80 16.69 1.21
C LEU A 499 2.96 17.88 1.68
N LEU A 500 2.48 18.69 0.77
CA LEU A 500 1.68 19.88 1.03
C LEU A 500 0.32 19.77 0.34
N LEU A 501 -0.75 20.02 1.09
CA LEU A 501 -2.09 20.21 0.56
C LEU A 501 -2.40 21.71 0.49
N ILE A 502 -2.84 22.16 -0.69
CA ILE A 502 -3.21 23.54 -0.99
C ILE A 502 -4.68 23.56 -1.41
N LYS A 503 -5.52 24.27 -0.69
CA LYS A 503 -6.91 24.49 -1.10
C LYS A 503 -7.11 25.95 -1.50
N VAL A 504 -7.63 26.17 -2.68
CA VAL A 504 -7.95 27.50 -3.23
C VAL A 504 -9.46 27.64 -3.24
N GLN A 505 -9.97 28.63 -2.49
CA GLN A 505 -11.39 28.90 -2.45
C GLN A 505 -11.88 29.49 -3.81
N PRO A 506 -13.12 29.16 -4.21
CA PRO A 506 -13.69 29.63 -5.47
C PRO A 506 -13.92 31.15 -5.48
#